data_48a3526c286eca3f45b411e59c59058b
#
_entry.id   48a3526c286eca3f45b411e59c59058b
#
_cell.length_a   1.000
_cell.length_b   1.000
_cell.length_c   1.000
_cell.angle_alpha   90.00
_cell.angle_beta   90.00
_cell.angle_gamma   90.00
#
_symmetry.space_group_name_H-M   'P 1'
#
loop_
_entity.id
_entity.type
_entity.pdbx_description
1 polymer ?
#
loop_
_entity_poly.entity_id
_entity_poly.type
_entity_poly.pdbx_seq_one_letter_code
_entity_poly.pdbx_strand_id
1 'polypeptide(L)'
;MTIEASGEIEAIYSVEIKSKASGEILDLPAEVGDFVKKGTILARIDQRTPRNVLDQAEADLKLAEVRLENADAQLVRGQALHAEGSIADKNFEEIQESFASAKSQHVRSIVNVENAKIALDDTLVKSPLDATIISRPVEVGQVISSPTSAVGGGTVLMRMADLSKVRIRAFVDEIDIGKVTVGQQVSISCLLYTSDAADDDRG
;
A
#
# COMPACT_ATOMS: atom_id res chain seq x y z
N MET A 1 18.58 26.45 -40.34
CA MET A 1 19.52 25.36 -40.02
C MET A 1 18.75 24.41 -39.11
N THR A 2 18.55 23.17 -39.55
CA THR A 2 17.76 22.19 -38.82
C THR A 2 18.72 21.23 -38.14
N ILE A 3 18.55 20.96 -36.83
CA ILE A 3 19.29 19.98 -36.07
C ILE A 3 18.38 18.79 -35.89
N GLU A 4 18.81 17.62 -36.29
CA GLU A 4 18.09 16.37 -36.09
C GLU A 4 18.69 15.64 -34.91
N ALA A 5 17.85 15.17 -33.99
CA ALA A 5 18.25 14.41 -32.81
C ALA A 5 17.25 13.30 -32.54
N SER A 6 17.77 12.14 -32.15
CA SER A 6 16.93 11.07 -31.63
C SER A 6 16.58 11.35 -30.15
N GLY A 7 15.44 10.87 -29.69
CA GLY A 7 15.04 11.10 -28.32
C GLY A 7 14.02 10.07 -27.82
N GLU A 8 13.80 10.10 -26.52
CA GLU A 8 12.84 9.25 -25.82
C GLU A 8 11.76 10.11 -25.17
N ILE A 9 10.53 9.66 -25.24
CA ILE A 9 9.41 10.28 -24.54
C ILE A 9 9.32 9.63 -23.16
N GLU A 10 9.45 10.45 -22.13
CA GLU A 10 9.35 10.01 -20.73
C GLU A 10 8.19 10.72 -20.04
N ALA A 11 7.47 10.01 -19.18
CA ALA A 11 6.54 10.64 -18.26
C ALA A 11 7.31 11.51 -17.25
N ILE A 12 6.78 12.68 -16.90
CA ILE A 12 7.39 13.58 -15.90
C ILE A 12 7.35 12.93 -14.52
N TYR A 13 6.24 12.24 -14.21
CA TYR A 13 6.05 11.54 -12.94
C TYR A 13 5.77 10.06 -13.19
N SER A 14 6.62 9.20 -12.64
CA SER A 14 6.40 7.77 -12.61
C SER A 14 6.54 7.25 -11.17
N VAL A 15 5.69 6.31 -10.79
CA VAL A 15 5.65 5.72 -9.44
C VAL A 15 5.73 4.21 -9.56
N GLU A 16 6.62 3.60 -8.78
CA GLU A 16 6.67 2.15 -8.61
C GLU A 16 5.71 1.73 -7.50
N ILE A 17 4.77 0.87 -7.84
CA ILE A 17 3.84 0.29 -6.88
C ILE A 17 4.45 -1.00 -6.34
N LYS A 18 4.66 -1.04 -5.03
CA LYS A 18 5.13 -2.19 -4.29
C LYS A 18 4.07 -2.60 -3.26
N SER A 19 3.98 -3.91 -2.98
CA SER A 19 3.10 -4.37 -1.92
C SER A 19 3.74 -4.15 -0.55
N LYS A 20 2.93 -3.73 0.41
CA LYS A 20 3.30 -3.73 1.83
C LYS A 20 3.17 -5.10 2.46
N ALA A 21 2.28 -5.96 1.95
CA ALA A 21 2.13 -7.35 2.38
C ALA A 21 3.00 -8.27 1.54
N SER A 22 3.45 -9.38 2.15
CA SER A 22 4.11 -10.50 1.48
C SER A 22 3.11 -11.63 1.29
N GLY A 23 3.21 -12.36 0.18
CA GLY A 23 2.35 -13.50 -0.10
C GLY A 23 2.22 -13.80 -1.59
N GLU A 24 1.34 -14.72 -1.93
CA GLU A 24 1.01 -15.08 -3.31
C GLU A 24 0.01 -14.07 -3.90
N ILE A 25 0.22 -13.68 -5.15
CA ILE A 25 -0.72 -12.84 -5.89
C ILE A 25 -1.87 -13.70 -6.38
N LEU A 26 -3.08 -13.44 -5.89
CA LEU A 26 -4.28 -14.18 -6.26
C LEU A 26 -4.96 -13.58 -7.50
N ASP A 27 -4.87 -12.26 -7.68
CA ASP A 27 -5.57 -11.56 -8.75
C ASP A 27 -4.85 -10.24 -9.11
N LEU A 28 -4.83 -9.92 -10.41
CA LEU A 28 -4.25 -8.71 -10.99
C LEU A 28 -5.23 -8.12 -12.02
N PRO A 29 -6.29 -7.43 -11.55
CA PRO A 29 -7.36 -6.94 -12.43
C PRO A 29 -6.91 -5.81 -13.37
N ALA A 30 -5.74 -5.22 -13.14
CA ALA A 30 -5.23 -4.07 -13.88
C ALA A 30 -4.20 -4.49 -14.92
N GLU A 31 -4.33 -4.03 -16.17
CA GLU A 31 -3.47 -4.35 -17.30
C GLU A 31 -2.59 -3.16 -17.72
N VAL A 32 -1.54 -3.45 -18.49
CA VAL A 32 -0.68 -2.42 -19.06
C VAL A 32 -1.46 -1.62 -20.10
N GLY A 33 -1.43 -0.30 -19.96
CA GLY A 33 -2.21 0.63 -20.79
C GLY A 33 -3.49 1.15 -20.12
N ASP A 34 -3.95 0.52 -19.05
CA ASP A 34 -5.16 0.95 -18.34
C ASP A 34 -4.92 2.26 -17.58
N PHE A 35 -5.89 3.17 -17.71
CA PHE A 35 -5.98 4.34 -16.84
C PHE A 35 -6.77 3.98 -15.58
N VAL A 36 -6.13 4.11 -14.42
CA VAL A 36 -6.72 3.78 -13.13
C VAL A 36 -6.80 5.02 -12.24
N LYS A 37 -7.88 5.11 -11.49
CA LYS A 37 -8.12 6.17 -10.51
C LYS A 37 -7.51 5.80 -9.16
N LYS A 38 -7.19 6.82 -8.38
CA LYS A 38 -6.78 6.65 -6.98
C LYS A 38 -7.78 5.78 -6.20
N GLY A 39 -7.27 4.78 -5.49
CA GLY A 39 -8.07 3.82 -4.72
C GLY A 39 -8.54 2.59 -5.50
N THR A 40 -8.35 2.53 -6.82
CA THR A 40 -8.64 1.32 -7.62
C THR A 40 -7.73 0.18 -7.18
N ILE A 41 -8.29 -1.02 -7.03
CA ILE A 41 -7.52 -2.23 -6.66
C ILE A 41 -6.69 -2.66 -7.87
N LEU A 42 -5.38 -2.77 -7.66
CA LEU A 42 -4.40 -3.16 -8.66
C LEU A 42 -3.98 -4.62 -8.53
N ALA A 43 -3.92 -5.12 -7.29
CA ALA A 43 -3.56 -6.50 -7.00
C ALA A 43 -4.22 -6.97 -5.70
N ARG A 44 -4.48 -8.27 -5.63
CA ARG A 44 -4.94 -8.97 -4.43
C ARG A 44 -3.94 -10.03 -4.03
N ILE A 45 -3.45 -9.93 -2.80
CA ILE A 45 -2.52 -10.88 -2.19
C ILE A 45 -3.30 -11.83 -1.29
N ASP A 46 -2.78 -13.00 -1.03
CA ASP A 46 -3.40 -14.00 -0.16
C ASP A 46 -3.70 -13.43 1.24
N GLN A 47 -4.97 -13.44 1.59
CA GLN A 47 -5.51 -12.85 2.82
C GLN A 47 -5.69 -13.85 3.95
N ARG A 48 -5.48 -15.17 3.71
CA ARG A 48 -5.79 -16.21 4.69
C ARG A 48 -5.06 -16.00 6.01
N THR A 49 -3.76 -15.78 5.95
CA THR A 49 -2.95 -15.57 7.17
C THR A 49 -3.29 -14.25 7.88
N PRO A 50 -3.33 -13.07 7.23
CA PRO A 50 -3.75 -11.82 7.87
C PRO A 50 -5.15 -11.87 8.47
N ARG A 51 -6.08 -12.57 7.81
CA ARG A 51 -7.45 -12.74 8.31
C ARG A 51 -7.49 -13.56 9.61
N ASN A 52 -6.77 -14.68 9.65
CA ASN A 52 -6.68 -15.49 10.87
C ASN A 52 -6.07 -14.71 12.04
N VAL A 53 -5.06 -13.86 11.76
CA VAL A 53 -4.44 -12.98 12.77
C VAL A 53 -5.45 -11.95 13.28
N LEU A 54 -6.27 -11.40 12.39
CA LEU A 54 -7.34 -10.47 12.78
C LEU A 54 -8.39 -11.17 13.67
N ASP A 55 -8.88 -12.34 13.26
CA ASP A 55 -9.88 -13.12 14.02
C ASP A 55 -9.35 -13.45 15.42
N GLN A 56 -8.06 -13.82 15.54
CA GLN A 56 -7.41 -14.05 16.83
C GLN A 56 -7.34 -12.78 17.67
N ALA A 57 -6.91 -11.65 17.09
CA ALA A 57 -6.80 -10.38 17.79
C ALA A 57 -8.18 -9.88 18.28
N GLU A 58 -9.25 -10.10 17.51
CA GLU A 58 -10.63 -9.77 17.91
C GLU A 58 -11.10 -10.64 19.08
N ALA A 59 -10.76 -11.94 19.10
CA ALA A 59 -11.04 -12.82 20.22
C ALA A 59 -10.31 -12.39 21.51
N ASP A 60 -9.03 -11.99 21.39
CA ASP A 60 -8.24 -11.48 22.51
C ASP A 60 -8.77 -10.14 23.04
N LEU A 61 -9.25 -9.26 22.15
CA LEU A 61 -9.93 -8.03 22.53
C LEU A 61 -11.19 -8.33 23.32
N LYS A 62 -12.01 -9.27 22.84
CA LYS A 62 -13.24 -9.66 23.55
C LYS A 62 -12.97 -10.19 24.96
N LEU A 63 -11.92 -10.99 25.12
CA LEU A 63 -11.49 -11.45 26.45
C LEU A 63 -11.05 -10.28 27.35
N ALA A 64 -10.30 -9.32 26.78
CA ALA A 64 -9.83 -8.16 27.51
C ALA A 64 -10.99 -7.23 27.94
N GLU A 65 -12.02 -7.09 27.09
CA GLU A 65 -13.25 -6.35 27.44
C GLU A 65 -13.94 -6.96 28.66
N VAL A 66 -14.17 -8.28 28.66
CA VAL A 66 -14.81 -8.98 29.80
C VAL A 66 -13.98 -8.85 31.06
N ARG A 67 -12.64 -8.93 30.96
CA ARG A 67 -11.75 -8.74 32.11
C ARG A 67 -11.83 -7.32 32.66
N LEU A 68 -11.89 -6.31 31.80
CA LEU A 68 -12.04 -4.91 32.20
C LEU A 68 -13.38 -4.69 32.89
N GLU A 69 -14.49 -5.20 32.33
CA GLU A 69 -15.82 -5.12 32.92
C GLU A 69 -15.86 -5.74 34.32
N ASN A 70 -15.27 -6.92 34.48
CA ASN A 70 -15.18 -7.58 35.79
C ASN A 70 -14.33 -6.77 36.79
N ALA A 71 -13.19 -6.23 36.34
CA ALA A 71 -12.32 -5.42 37.20
C ALA A 71 -13.01 -4.08 37.59
N ASP A 72 -13.75 -3.47 36.68
CA ASP A 72 -14.53 -2.26 36.93
C ASP A 72 -15.62 -2.52 37.98
N ALA A 73 -16.39 -3.61 37.82
CA ALA A 73 -17.38 -4.01 38.80
C ALA A 73 -16.77 -4.32 40.19
N GLN A 74 -15.53 -4.87 40.23
CA GLN A 74 -14.80 -5.07 41.47
C GLN A 74 -14.37 -3.73 42.10
N LEU A 75 -13.89 -2.80 41.27
CA LEU A 75 -13.47 -1.47 41.71
C LEU A 75 -14.65 -0.71 42.34
N VAL A 76 -15.81 -0.71 41.68
CA VAL A 76 -17.03 -0.06 42.20
C VAL A 76 -17.46 -0.65 43.57
N ARG A 77 -17.45 -1.99 43.70
CA ARG A 77 -17.74 -2.66 44.98
C ARG A 77 -16.69 -2.34 46.05
N GLY A 78 -15.42 -2.37 45.66
CA GLY A 78 -14.29 -2.04 46.53
C GLY A 78 -14.35 -0.62 47.06
N GLN A 79 -14.72 0.34 46.21
CA GLN A 79 -14.94 1.75 46.64
C GLN A 79 -16.03 1.89 47.71
N ALA A 80 -17.16 1.20 47.53
CA ALA A 80 -18.23 1.22 48.51
C ALA A 80 -17.81 0.62 49.86
N LEU A 81 -17.17 -0.57 49.84
CA LEU A 81 -16.69 -1.23 51.05
C LEU A 81 -15.58 -0.45 51.77
N HIS A 82 -14.69 0.20 51.01
CA HIS A 82 -13.65 1.06 51.59
C HIS A 82 -14.26 2.30 52.23
N ALA A 83 -15.23 2.94 51.61
CA ALA A 83 -15.94 4.10 52.18
C ALA A 83 -16.68 3.75 53.50
N GLU A 84 -17.16 2.50 53.65
CA GLU A 84 -17.76 1.97 54.86
C GLU A 84 -16.73 1.51 55.91
N GLY A 85 -15.44 1.56 55.61
CA GLY A 85 -14.38 1.06 56.46
C GLY A 85 -14.32 -0.47 56.57
N SER A 86 -14.98 -1.19 55.65
CA SER A 86 -15.11 -2.65 55.67
C SER A 86 -13.95 -3.40 55.06
N ILE A 87 -13.02 -2.72 54.32
CA ILE A 87 -11.80 -3.27 53.78
C ILE A 87 -10.61 -2.38 54.13
N ALA A 88 -9.41 -2.99 54.24
CA ALA A 88 -8.16 -2.28 54.47
C ALA A 88 -7.69 -1.53 53.22
N ASP A 89 -6.97 -0.41 53.41
CA ASP A 89 -6.41 0.42 52.33
C ASP A 89 -5.62 -0.42 51.34
N LYS A 90 -4.78 -1.33 51.84
CA LYS A 90 -3.98 -2.25 50.98
C LYS A 90 -4.85 -3.08 50.01
N ASN A 91 -5.97 -3.61 50.51
CA ASN A 91 -6.86 -4.42 49.66
C ASN A 91 -7.56 -3.55 48.61
N PHE A 92 -7.85 -2.31 48.91
CA PHE A 92 -8.40 -1.36 47.95
C PHE A 92 -7.37 -0.97 46.89
N GLU A 93 -6.12 -0.74 47.27
CA GLU A 93 -5.01 -0.50 46.33
C GLU A 93 -4.80 -1.66 45.36
N GLU A 94 -4.86 -2.92 45.84
CA GLU A 94 -4.77 -4.12 44.99
C GLU A 94 -5.93 -4.19 43.97
N ILE A 95 -7.14 -3.77 44.33
CA ILE A 95 -8.30 -3.69 43.41
C ILE A 95 -8.06 -2.60 42.35
N GLN A 96 -7.53 -1.44 42.76
CA GLN A 96 -7.20 -0.36 41.82
C GLN A 96 -6.11 -0.78 40.83
N GLU A 97 -5.07 -1.47 41.31
CA GLU A 97 -4.00 -2.01 40.43
C GLU A 97 -4.54 -3.04 39.44
N SER A 98 -5.43 -3.94 39.91
CA SER A 98 -6.08 -4.93 39.05
C SER A 98 -6.91 -4.25 37.93
N PHE A 99 -7.68 -3.21 38.25
CA PHE A 99 -8.42 -2.43 37.28
C PHE A 99 -7.48 -1.72 36.27
N ALA A 100 -6.43 -1.06 36.76
CA ALA A 100 -5.45 -0.39 35.90
C ALA A 100 -4.75 -1.37 34.96
N SER A 101 -4.42 -2.58 35.45
CA SER A 101 -3.85 -3.65 34.65
C SER A 101 -4.80 -4.14 33.56
N ALA A 102 -6.08 -4.42 33.93
CA ALA A 102 -7.11 -4.84 32.97
C ALA A 102 -7.36 -3.78 31.89
N LYS A 103 -7.43 -2.49 32.29
CA LYS A 103 -7.56 -1.36 31.37
C LYS A 103 -6.39 -1.26 30.39
N SER A 104 -5.17 -1.42 30.90
CA SER A 104 -3.97 -1.39 30.05
C SER A 104 -3.95 -2.56 29.07
N GLN A 105 -4.40 -3.76 29.48
CA GLN A 105 -4.51 -4.93 28.62
C GLN A 105 -5.56 -4.70 27.52
N HIS A 106 -6.72 -4.13 27.86
CA HIS A 106 -7.76 -3.80 26.88
C HIS A 106 -7.25 -2.83 25.82
N VAL A 107 -6.54 -1.75 26.21
CA VAL A 107 -5.93 -0.81 25.25
C VAL A 107 -4.94 -1.49 24.34
N ARG A 108 -4.07 -2.39 24.87
CA ARG A 108 -3.14 -3.17 24.03
C ARG A 108 -3.87 -4.05 23.04
N SER A 109 -4.96 -4.69 23.44
CA SER A 109 -5.75 -5.54 22.54
C SER A 109 -6.44 -4.75 21.42
N ILE A 110 -6.91 -3.51 21.69
CA ILE A 110 -7.43 -2.59 20.65
C ILE A 110 -6.37 -2.31 19.61
N VAL A 111 -5.14 -1.96 20.03
CA VAL A 111 -4.04 -1.66 19.13
C VAL A 111 -3.65 -2.90 18.30
N ASN A 112 -3.70 -4.10 18.89
CA ASN A 112 -3.42 -5.35 18.16
C ASN A 112 -4.46 -5.60 17.06
N VAL A 113 -5.75 -5.38 17.33
CA VAL A 113 -6.82 -5.48 16.32
C VAL A 113 -6.60 -4.47 15.21
N GLU A 114 -6.25 -3.23 15.54
CA GLU A 114 -5.98 -2.20 14.53
C GLU A 114 -4.79 -2.57 13.64
N ASN A 115 -3.69 -3.05 14.22
CA ASN A 115 -2.54 -3.53 13.47
C ASN A 115 -2.89 -4.72 12.55
N ALA A 116 -3.70 -5.65 13.02
CA ALA A 116 -4.17 -6.79 12.22
C ALA A 116 -5.08 -6.33 11.06
N LYS A 117 -5.95 -5.33 11.27
CA LYS A 117 -6.77 -4.72 10.21
C LYS A 117 -5.90 -4.04 9.15
N ILE A 118 -4.89 -3.28 9.56
CA ILE A 118 -3.94 -2.66 8.63
C ILE A 118 -3.23 -3.73 7.81
N ALA A 119 -2.73 -4.81 8.44
CA ALA A 119 -2.07 -5.90 7.74
C ALA A 119 -2.99 -6.60 6.73
N LEU A 120 -4.28 -6.74 7.04
CA LEU A 120 -5.29 -7.27 6.12
C LEU A 120 -5.59 -6.29 4.97
N ASP A 121 -5.74 -4.98 5.23
CA ASP A 121 -5.97 -3.98 4.15
C ASP A 121 -4.75 -3.87 3.22
N ASP A 122 -3.53 -4.00 3.75
CA ASP A 122 -2.28 -3.97 2.98
C ASP A 122 -2.16 -5.13 1.97
N THR A 123 -2.98 -6.20 2.09
CA THR A 123 -3.09 -7.25 1.07
C THR A 123 -3.85 -6.82 -0.18
N LEU A 124 -4.62 -5.73 -0.10
CA LEU A 124 -5.30 -5.11 -1.22
C LEU A 124 -4.48 -3.93 -1.71
N VAL A 125 -3.67 -4.14 -2.74
CA VAL A 125 -2.84 -3.09 -3.31
C VAL A 125 -3.72 -2.14 -4.11
N LYS A 126 -3.79 -0.88 -3.68
CA LYS A 126 -4.61 0.17 -4.30
C LYS A 126 -3.73 1.24 -4.96
N SER A 127 -4.24 1.85 -6.03
CA SER A 127 -3.54 2.97 -6.66
C SER A 127 -3.47 4.18 -5.73
N PRO A 128 -2.30 4.78 -5.51
CA PRO A 128 -2.15 5.99 -4.69
C PRO A 128 -2.56 7.28 -5.41
N LEU A 129 -2.65 7.25 -6.76
CA LEU A 129 -2.93 8.40 -7.61
C LEU A 129 -3.66 7.98 -8.89
N ASP A 130 -4.16 8.96 -9.64
CA ASP A 130 -4.72 8.76 -10.97
C ASP A 130 -3.57 8.67 -11.98
N ALA A 131 -3.42 7.53 -12.67
CA ALA A 131 -2.32 7.32 -13.62
C ALA A 131 -2.58 6.15 -14.56
N THR A 132 -1.76 6.05 -15.61
CA THR A 132 -1.77 4.91 -16.54
C THR A 132 -0.68 3.90 -16.15
N ILE A 133 -1.01 2.62 -16.23
CA ILE A 133 -0.07 1.52 -15.98
C ILE A 133 0.86 1.39 -17.19
N ILE A 134 2.16 1.58 -16.97
CA ILE A 134 3.16 1.50 -18.04
C ILE A 134 3.92 0.16 -18.08
N SER A 135 3.99 -0.54 -16.95
CA SER A 135 4.56 -1.89 -16.90
C SER A 135 4.06 -2.69 -15.71
N ARG A 136 4.00 -4.01 -15.89
CA ARG A 136 3.58 -4.99 -14.88
C ARG A 136 4.54 -6.19 -14.92
N PRO A 137 5.64 -6.16 -14.13
CA PRO A 137 6.66 -7.21 -14.16
C PRO A 137 6.30 -8.47 -13.34
N VAL A 138 5.07 -8.58 -12.84
CA VAL A 138 4.60 -9.69 -12.02
C VAL A 138 3.38 -10.38 -12.62
N GLU A 139 3.18 -11.65 -12.26
CA GLU A 139 2.07 -12.48 -12.73
C GLU A 139 1.26 -13.07 -11.57
N VAL A 140 0.01 -13.48 -11.84
CA VAL A 140 -0.84 -14.21 -10.90
C VAL A 140 -0.17 -15.53 -10.52
N GLY A 141 -0.22 -15.90 -9.25
CA GLY A 141 0.45 -17.08 -8.68
C GLY A 141 1.90 -16.82 -8.24
N GLN A 142 2.47 -15.65 -8.53
CA GLN A 142 3.82 -15.30 -8.07
C GLN A 142 3.80 -14.93 -6.58
N VAL A 143 4.82 -15.42 -5.85
CA VAL A 143 5.04 -15.04 -4.44
C VAL A 143 5.91 -13.78 -4.40
N ILE A 144 5.43 -12.77 -3.67
CA ILE A 144 6.10 -11.48 -3.53
C ILE A 144 6.51 -11.21 -2.08
N SER A 145 7.51 -10.34 -1.94
CA SER A 145 8.02 -9.89 -0.65
C SER A 145 7.77 -8.40 -0.44
N SER A 146 7.39 -8.02 0.77
CA SER A 146 7.22 -6.61 1.12
C SER A 146 8.58 -5.91 1.32
N PRO A 147 8.65 -4.57 1.16
CA PRO A 147 9.88 -3.80 1.41
C PRO A 147 10.38 -3.90 2.86
N THR A 148 9.49 -4.19 3.82
CA THR A 148 9.83 -4.33 5.23
C THR A 148 10.47 -5.66 5.58
N SER A 149 10.24 -6.71 4.76
CA SER A 149 10.77 -8.06 4.97
C SER A 149 11.92 -8.44 4.03
N ALA A 150 12.17 -7.64 2.98
CA ALA A 150 13.20 -7.95 1.98
C ALA A 150 14.36 -6.96 2.01
N VAL A 151 15.58 -7.46 2.12
CA VAL A 151 16.83 -6.66 2.08
C VAL A 151 16.98 -5.88 0.76
N GLY A 152 16.31 -6.30 -0.31
CA GLY A 152 16.34 -5.67 -1.65
C GLY A 152 15.23 -4.65 -1.91
N GLY A 153 14.46 -4.21 -0.89
CA GLY A 153 13.44 -3.16 -1.06
C GLY A 153 12.09 -3.63 -1.62
N GLY A 154 11.80 -4.93 -1.59
CA GLY A 154 10.51 -5.53 -1.98
C GLY A 154 10.29 -5.66 -3.49
N THR A 155 9.26 -6.41 -3.86
CA THR A 155 8.91 -6.68 -5.27
C THR A 155 8.10 -5.51 -5.85
N VAL A 156 8.52 -5.00 -7.02
CA VAL A 156 7.76 -4.03 -7.80
C VAL A 156 6.62 -4.77 -8.49
N LEU A 157 5.38 -4.37 -8.22
CA LEU A 157 4.19 -4.97 -8.84
C LEU A 157 3.87 -4.33 -10.18
N MET A 158 3.87 -3.00 -10.21
CA MET A 158 3.53 -2.21 -11.39
C MET A 158 4.31 -0.90 -11.38
N ARG A 159 4.51 -0.33 -12.56
CA ARG A 159 4.92 1.05 -12.74
C ARG A 159 3.77 1.82 -13.35
N MET A 160 3.49 2.96 -12.78
CA MET A 160 2.42 3.85 -13.23
C MET A 160 3.01 5.21 -13.55
N ALA A 161 2.41 5.90 -14.53
CA ALA A 161 2.84 7.23 -14.91
C ALA A 161 1.63 8.13 -15.23
N ASP A 162 1.78 9.40 -14.90
CA ASP A 162 0.87 10.43 -15.40
C ASP A 162 1.33 10.85 -16.80
N LEU A 163 0.56 10.44 -17.81
CA LEU A 163 0.83 10.72 -19.22
C LEU A 163 0.21 12.05 -19.69
N SER A 164 -0.45 12.81 -18.82
CA SER A 164 -1.00 14.13 -19.16
C SER A 164 0.08 15.13 -19.52
N LYS A 165 1.27 14.95 -18.97
CA LYS A 165 2.47 15.75 -19.26
C LYS A 165 3.65 14.84 -19.44
N VAL A 166 4.27 14.94 -20.62
CA VAL A 166 5.48 14.20 -20.96
C VAL A 166 6.64 15.15 -21.19
N ARG A 167 7.83 14.66 -21.02
CA ARG A 167 9.07 15.34 -21.43
C ARG A 167 9.76 14.51 -22.47
N ILE A 168 10.52 15.16 -23.32
CA ILE A 168 11.35 14.50 -24.33
C ILE A 168 12.79 14.72 -23.93
N ARG A 169 13.52 13.62 -23.84
CA ARG A 169 14.96 13.61 -23.67
C ARG A 169 15.57 13.40 -25.04
N ALA A 170 16.12 14.47 -25.64
CA ALA A 170 16.78 14.40 -26.91
C ALA A 170 18.30 14.17 -26.72
N PHE A 171 18.87 13.31 -27.51
CA PHE A 171 20.31 13.05 -27.57
C PHE A 171 20.89 13.85 -28.75
N VAL A 172 21.48 14.99 -28.46
CA VAL A 172 22.08 15.90 -29.46
C VAL A 172 23.55 15.59 -29.57
N ASP A 173 24.06 15.52 -30.81
CA ASP A 173 25.49 15.30 -31.09
C ASP A 173 26.34 16.48 -30.55
N GLU A 174 27.55 16.15 -30.10
CA GLU A 174 28.50 17.13 -29.55
C GLU A 174 28.80 18.29 -30.53
N ILE A 175 28.78 18.02 -31.84
CA ILE A 175 29.03 19.03 -32.89
C ILE A 175 27.89 20.07 -32.97
N ASP A 176 26.65 19.65 -32.62
CA ASP A 176 25.45 20.46 -32.76
C ASP A 176 24.98 21.08 -31.46
N ILE A 177 25.49 20.62 -30.31
CA ILE A 177 25.05 21.11 -28.99
C ILE A 177 25.27 22.64 -28.84
N GLY A 178 26.31 23.20 -29.42
CA GLY A 178 26.59 24.63 -29.39
C GLY A 178 25.57 25.50 -30.14
N LYS A 179 24.69 24.90 -30.94
CA LYS A 179 23.65 25.57 -31.74
C LYS A 179 22.29 25.47 -31.08
N VAL A 180 22.15 24.71 -29.98
CA VAL A 180 20.89 24.54 -29.23
C VAL A 180 20.76 25.64 -28.19
N THR A 181 19.64 26.35 -28.21
CA THR A 181 19.36 27.43 -27.26
C THR A 181 18.00 27.22 -26.60
N VAL A 182 17.88 27.69 -25.36
CA VAL A 182 16.61 27.63 -24.60
C VAL A 182 15.55 28.50 -25.29
N GLY A 183 14.36 27.95 -25.48
CA GLY A 183 13.24 28.63 -26.15
C GLY A 183 13.16 28.38 -27.66
N GLN A 184 14.03 27.56 -28.21
CA GLN A 184 14.01 27.18 -29.61
C GLN A 184 12.79 26.30 -29.92
N GLN A 185 12.16 26.53 -31.09
CA GLN A 185 11.02 25.74 -31.53
C GLN A 185 11.47 24.35 -32.00
N VAL A 186 10.81 23.31 -31.51
CA VAL A 186 11.14 21.92 -31.81
C VAL A 186 9.94 21.26 -32.49
N SER A 187 10.19 20.58 -33.59
CA SER A 187 9.21 19.69 -34.27
C SER A 187 9.54 18.25 -33.93
N ILE A 188 8.54 17.49 -33.48
CA ILE A 188 8.71 16.11 -33.08
C ILE A 188 7.94 15.23 -34.07
N SER A 189 8.65 14.30 -34.70
CA SER A 189 8.07 13.25 -35.52
C SER A 189 8.19 11.93 -34.79
N CYS A 190 7.05 11.31 -34.45
CA CYS A 190 7.01 9.99 -33.83
C CYS A 190 6.67 8.96 -34.90
N LEU A 191 7.58 8.03 -35.16
CA LEU A 191 7.31 6.85 -35.98
C LEU A 191 6.55 5.84 -35.15
N LEU A 192 5.23 5.92 -35.15
CA LEU A 192 4.40 4.84 -34.66
C LEU A 192 4.43 3.74 -35.74
N TYR A 193 4.94 2.58 -35.39
CA TYR A 193 4.72 1.37 -36.16
C TYR A 193 3.22 1.04 -36.09
N THR A 194 2.45 1.52 -37.03
CA THR A 194 1.19 0.88 -37.38
C THR A 194 1.59 -0.38 -38.12
N SER A 195 1.44 -1.54 -37.45
CA SER A 195 1.39 -2.80 -38.20
C SER A 195 0.09 -2.79 -39.00
N ASP A 196 0.17 -2.32 -40.24
CA ASP A 196 -0.81 -2.62 -41.25
C ASP A 196 -0.72 -4.11 -41.56
N ALA A 197 -1.40 -4.91 -40.74
CA ALA A 197 -1.80 -6.25 -41.11
C ALA A 197 -3.16 -6.12 -41.82
N ALA A 198 -3.16 -5.50 -42.95
CA ALA A 198 -4.31 -5.49 -43.81
C ALA A 198 -3.85 -5.60 -45.23
N ASP A 199 -4.30 -6.64 -45.84
CA ASP A 199 -4.42 -6.83 -47.28
C ASP A 199 -3.46 -7.81 -47.94
N ASP A 200 -3.72 -9.08 -47.73
CA ASP A 200 -3.49 -10.05 -48.77
C ASP A 200 -4.80 -10.84 -49.06
N ASP A 201 -5.70 -10.18 -49.70
CA ASP A 201 -6.80 -10.82 -50.39
C ASP A 201 -6.67 -10.46 -51.86
N ARG A 202 -5.98 -11.30 -52.60
CA ARG A 202 -6.14 -11.43 -54.05
C ARG A 202 -5.45 -12.67 -54.63
N GLY A 203 -6.28 -13.60 -55.06
CA GLY A 203 -5.87 -14.54 -56.09
C GLY A 203 -6.62 -15.82 -56.08
#